data_049fd3112ec54166bd627f1106675ae6
#
_entry.id   049fd3112ec54166bd627f1106675ae6
#
_cell.length_a   1.000
_cell.length_b   1.000
_cell.length_c   1.000
_cell.angle_alpha   90.00
_cell.angle_beta   90.00
_cell.angle_gamma   90.00
#
_symmetry.space_group_name_H-M   'P 1'
#
loop_
_entity.id
_entity.type
_entity.pdbx_description
1 polymer ?
#
loop_
_entity_poly.entity_id
_entity_poly.type
_entity_poly.pdbx_seq_one_letter_code
_entity_poly.pdbx_strand_id
1 'polypeptide(L)'
;LVIILSNSSALPIYEQIKEQVKAQILAGEVQENDMLPSLRQLARDLKISVLTTTRAYNELEQEGFIASRQGKGFFVMSRSSALIREQLLREVEAGLLQAIQAAERAAMPAEELMGLLQLLLEGDNHD
;
A
#
# COMPACT_ATOMS: atom_id res chain seq x y z
N LEU A 1 8.45 11.71 1.83
CA LEU A 1 8.45 10.29 2.21
C LEU A 1 9.06 10.12 3.59
N VAL A 2 8.30 9.54 4.51
CA VAL A 2 8.76 9.26 5.87
C VAL A 2 8.63 7.78 6.14
N ILE A 3 9.73 7.12 6.52
CA ILE A 3 9.73 5.69 6.82
C ILE A 3 10.23 5.49 8.25
N ILE A 4 9.45 4.78 9.05
CA ILE A 4 9.77 4.46 10.44
C ILE A 4 9.86 2.95 10.57
N LEU A 5 11.05 2.45 10.91
CA LEU A 5 11.30 1.02 11.04
C LEU A 5 11.17 0.57 12.49
N SER A 6 10.69 -0.65 12.68
CA SER A 6 10.54 -1.26 14.00
C SER A 6 11.18 -2.65 14.01
N ASN A 7 12.10 -2.87 14.95
CA ASN A 7 12.70 -4.18 15.15
C ASN A 7 11.76 -5.14 15.89
N SER A 8 10.72 -4.63 16.52
CA SER A 8 9.74 -5.45 17.23
C SER A 8 8.60 -5.93 16.35
N SER A 9 8.51 -5.44 15.10
CA SER A 9 7.52 -5.89 14.14
C SER A 9 7.84 -7.30 13.65
N ALA A 10 6.78 -8.09 13.40
CA ALA A 10 6.92 -9.41 12.78
C ALA A 10 7.32 -9.32 11.30
N LEU A 11 7.13 -8.15 10.66
CA LEU A 11 7.46 -7.97 9.25
C LEU A 11 8.96 -7.76 9.05
N PRO A 12 9.56 -8.40 8.04
CA PRO A 12 10.94 -8.08 7.63
C PRO A 12 11.08 -6.60 7.28
N ILE A 13 12.30 -6.08 7.41
CA ILE A 13 12.55 -4.65 7.15
C ILE A 13 12.12 -4.23 5.75
N TYR A 14 12.42 -5.04 4.71
CA TYR A 14 12.03 -4.68 3.35
C TYR A 14 10.50 -4.58 3.20
N GLU A 15 9.74 -5.43 3.89
CA GLU A 15 8.28 -5.38 3.89
C GLU A 15 7.77 -4.12 4.58
N GLN A 16 8.40 -3.71 5.67
CA GLN A 16 8.02 -2.47 6.36
C GLN A 16 8.21 -1.26 5.45
N ILE A 17 9.31 -1.20 4.70
CA ILE A 17 9.57 -0.14 3.74
C ILE A 17 8.50 -0.15 2.65
N LYS A 18 8.28 -1.32 2.06
CA LYS A 18 7.32 -1.50 0.97
C LYS A 18 5.91 -1.07 1.38
N GLU A 19 5.44 -1.54 2.52
CA GLU A 19 4.09 -1.22 2.98
C GLU A 19 3.92 0.26 3.31
N GLN A 20 4.94 0.91 3.88
CA GLN A 20 4.87 2.34 4.18
C GLN A 20 4.90 3.19 2.91
N VAL A 21 5.70 2.82 1.91
CA VAL A 21 5.71 3.53 0.63
C VAL A 21 4.35 3.40 -0.05
N LYS A 22 3.79 2.19 -0.09
CA LYS A 22 2.46 1.96 -0.66
C LYS A 22 1.40 2.82 0.03
N ALA A 23 1.41 2.82 1.36
CA ALA A 23 0.42 3.58 2.15
C ALA A 23 0.50 5.07 1.84
N GLN A 24 1.70 5.62 1.72
CA GLN A 24 1.89 7.04 1.43
C GLN A 24 1.48 7.40 0.01
N ILE A 25 1.72 6.51 -0.96
CA ILE A 25 1.26 6.71 -2.33
C ILE A 25 -0.26 6.69 -2.39
N LEU A 26 -0.88 5.70 -1.75
CA LEU A 26 -2.34 5.56 -1.76
C LEU A 26 -3.04 6.68 -1.02
N ALA A 27 -2.41 7.21 0.04
CA ALA A 27 -2.95 8.35 0.79
C ALA A 27 -2.72 9.70 0.10
N GLY A 28 -1.93 9.73 -0.96
CA GLY A 28 -1.59 10.97 -1.65
C GLY A 28 -0.52 11.80 -0.95
N GLU A 29 0.15 11.24 0.04
CA GLU A 29 1.25 11.93 0.74
C GLU A 29 2.49 12.08 -0.13
N VAL A 30 2.72 11.14 -1.05
CA VAL A 30 3.66 11.29 -2.15
C VAL A 30 2.84 11.22 -3.44
N GLN A 31 3.20 12.05 -4.41
CA GLN A 31 2.39 12.24 -5.60
C GLN A 31 3.04 11.64 -6.84
N GLU A 32 2.22 11.44 -7.86
CA GLU A 32 2.69 10.97 -9.16
C GLU A 32 3.89 11.78 -9.63
N ASN A 33 4.89 11.08 -10.12
CA ASN A 33 6.16 11.62 -10.61
C ASN A 33 7.09 12.21 -9.55
N ASP A 34 6.73 12.13 -8.27
CA ASP A 34 7.69 12.49 -7.23
C ASP A 34 8.86 11.53 -7.27
N MET A 35 10.06 12.09 -7.14
CA MET A 35 11.27 11.28 -7.07
C MET A 35 11.45 10.73 -5.66
N LEU A 36 11.70 9.43 -5.57
CA LEU A 36 12.00 8.78 -4.30
C LEU A 36 13.49 8.88 -3.99
N PRO A 37 13.88 8.75 -2.71
CA PRO A 37 15.31 8.66 -2.38
C PRO A 37 15.96 7.52 -3.15
N SER A 38 17.24 7.68 -3.50
CA SER A 38 17.99 6.60 -4.13
C SER A 38 18.12 5.42 -3.16
N LEU A 39 18.42 4.24 -3.67
CA LEU A 39 18.61 3.05 -2.85
C LEU A 39 19.67 3.26 -1.77
N ARG A 40 20.78 3.90 -2.15
CA ARG A 40 21.89 4.17 -1.21
C ARG A 40 21.51 5.24 -0.20
N GLN A 41 20.80 6.28 -0.63
CA GLN A 41 20.36 7.35 0.27
C GLN A 41 19.39 6.78 1.32
N LEU A 42 18.42 6.00 0.89
CA LEU A 42 17.45 5.40 1.80
C LEU A 42 18.15 4.45 2.78
N ALA A 43 19.08 3.62 2.30
CA ALA A 43 19.83 2.71 3.15
C ALA A 43 20.63 3.47 4.21
N ARG A 44 21.25 4.58 3.83
CA ARG A 44 22.00 5.44 4.75
C ARG A 44 21.10 6.06 5.79
N ASP A 45 19.98 6.64 5.35
CA ASP A 45 19.04 7.32 6.24
C ASP A 45 18.43 6.37 7.25
N LEU A 46 18.14 5.14 6.84
CA LEU A 46 17.52 4.13 7.71
C LEU A 46 18.57 3.24 8.42
N LYS A 47 19.83 3.39 8.10
CA LYS A 47 20.94 2.60 8.68
C LYS A 47 20.74 1.11 8.46
N ILE A 48 20.45 0.73 7.22
CA ILE A 48 20.23 -0.66 6.79
C ILE A 48 21.04 -0.94 5.53
N SER A 49 21.04 -2.20 5.08
CA SER A 49 21.79 -2.59 3.90
C SER A 49 21.12 -2.10 2.61
N VAL A 50 21.94 -1.80 1.59
CA VAL A 50 21.43 -1.44 0.27
C VAL A 50 20.64 -2.60 -0.34
N LEU A 51 21.00 -3.85 -0.02
CA LEU A 51 20.27 -5.02 -0.51
C LEU A 51 18.82 -5.00 -0.03
N THR A 52 18.58 -4.54 1.19
CA THR A 52 17.22 -4.43 1.75
C THR A 52 16.41 -3.38 1.02
N THR A 53 16.98 -2.20 0.78
CA THR A 53 16.27 -1.15 0.03
C THR A 53 16.05 -1.57 -1.42
N THR A 54 17.01 -2.26 -2.02
CA THR A 54 16.90 -2.78 -3.38
C THR A 54 15.71 -3.74 -3.49
N ARG A 55 15.59 -4.67 -2.53
CA ARG A 55 14.47 -5.61 -2.52
C ARG A 55 13.13 -4.92 -2.40
N ALA A 56 13.04 -3.94 -1.49
CA ALA A 56 11.79 -3.19 -1.30
C ALA A 56 11.37 -2.48 -2.59
N TYR A 57 12.31 -1.75 -3.23
CA TYR A 57 11.99 -1.01 -4.44
C TYR A 57 11.70 -1.92 -5.63
N ASN A 58 12.42 -3.03 -5.76
CA ASN A 58 12.14 -3.98 -6.84
C ASN A 58 10.74 -4.56 -6.74
N GLU A 59 10.27 -4.87 -5.54
CA GLU A 59 8.92 -5.38 -5.34
C GLU A 59 7.88 -4.28 -5.59
N LEU A 60 8.14 -3.05 -5.15
CA LEU A 60 7.26 -1.91 -5.44
C LEU A 60 7.15 -1.66 -6.94
N GLU A 61 8.25 -1.79 -7.67
CA GLU A 61 8.26 -1.62 -9.12
C GLU A 61 7.46 -2.73 -9.80
N GLN A 62 7.62 -3.97 -9.37
CA GLN A 62 6.86 -5.09 -9.92
C GLN A 62 5.37 -4.94 -9.68
N GLU A 63 4.99 -4.37 -8.54
CA GLU A 63 3.58 -4.13 -8.19
C GLU A 63 3.02 -2.86 -8.82
N GLY A 64 3.84 -2.08 -9.54
CA GLY A 64 3.40 -0.91 -10.29
C GLY A 64 3.27 0.37 -9.50
N PHE A 65 3.79 0.43 -8.27
CA PHE A 65 3.73 1.64 -7.45
C PHE A 65 4.80 2.66 -7.81
N ILE A 66 5.95 2.20 -8.26
CA ILE A 66 7.07 3.05 -8.65
C ILE A 66 7.68 2.55 -9.96
N ALA A 67 8.46 3.40 -10.61
CA ALA A 67 9.19 3.02 -11.81
C ALA A 67 10.58 3.64 -11.79
N SER A 68 11.55 2.87 -12.28
CA SER A 68 12.89 3.39 -12.48
C SER A 68 12.97 4.11 -13.83
N ARG A 69 13.71 5.21 -13.85
CA ARG A 69 14.05 5.94 -15.09
C ARG A 69 15.56 5.98 -15.19
N GLN A 70 16.08 5.46 -16.28
CA GLN A 70 17.52 5.31 -16.47
C GLN A 70 18.26 6.63 -16.27
N GLY A 71 19.27 6.61 -15.40
CA GLY A 71 20.07 7.78 -15.09
C GLY A 71 19.39 8.82 -14.20
N LYS A 72 18.15 8.59 -13.78
CA LYS A 72 17.39 9.59 -13.00
C LYS A 72 16.88 9.05 -11.65
N GLY A 73 16.71 7.74 -11.49
CA GLY A 73 16.28 7.14 -10.24
C GLY A 73 14.86 6.57 -10.29
N PHE A 74 14.22 6.51 -9.12
CA PHE A 74 12.88 5.92 -8.97
C PHE A 74 11.84 7.02 -8.76
N PHE A 75 10.67 6.83 -9.38
CA PHE A 75 9.59 7.81 -9.37
C PHE A 75 8.26 7.13 -9.03
N VAL A 76 7.38 7.87 -8.37
CA VAL A 76 6.04 7.40 -8.03
C VAL A 76 5.19 7.32 -9.29
N MET A 77 4.50 6.18 -9.48
CA MET A 77 3.58 5.97 -10.59
C MET A 77 2.22 6.59 -10.30
N SER A 78 1.43 6.78 -11.35
CA SER A 78 0.07 7.27 -11.22
C SER A 78 -0.81 6.28 -10.48
N ARG A 79 -1.68 6.76 -9.56
CA ARG A 79 -2.69 5.91 -8.91
C ARG A 79 -3.71 5.35 -9.89
N SER A 80 -3.79 5.93 -11.09
CA SER A 80 -4.68 5.44 -12.14
C SER A 80 -4.02 4.34 -13.00
N SER A 81 -2.76 3.96 -12.72
CA SER A 81 -2.13 2.89 -13.47
C SER A 81 -2.91 1.59 -13.27
N ALA A 82 -2.92 0.74 -14.30
CA ALA A 82 -3.65 -0.53 -14.25
C ALA A 82 -3.17 -1.43 -13.11
N LEU A 83 -1.85 -1.45 -12.84
CA LEU A 83 -1.28 -2.29 -11.80
C LEU A 83 -1.70 -1.81 -10.40
N ILE A 84 -1.69 -0.50 -10.16
CA ILE A 84 -2.11 0.07 -8.88
C ILE A 84 -3.60 -0.19 -8.67
N ARG A 85 -4.43 0.02 -9.71
CA ARG A 85 -5.86 -0.26 -9.62
C ARG A 85 -6.11 -1.72 -9.28
N GLU A 86 -5.38 -2.64 -9.90
CA GLU A 86 -5.52 -4.07 -9.61
C GLU A 86 -5.20 -4.38 -8.16
N GLN A 87 -4.14 -3.78 -7.58
CA GLN A 87 -3.80 -3.95 -6.18
C GLN A 87 -4.91 -3.42 -5.27
N LEU A 88 -5.47 -2.27 -5.58
CA LEU A 88 -6.57 -1.69 -4.81
C LEU A 88 -7.82 -2.58 -4.85
N LEU A 89 -8.13 -3.17 -5.99
CA LEU A 89 -9.26 -4.09 -6.12
C LEU A 89 -9.07 -5.33 -5.23
N ARG A 90 -7.84 -5.83 -5.13
CA ARG A 90 -7.53 -6.95 -4.23
C ARG A 90 -7.74 -6.59 -2.77
N GLU A 91 -7.39 -5.35 -2.38
CA GLU A 91 -7.63 -4.87 -1.02
C GLU A 91 -9.12 -4.79 -0.71
N VAL A 92 -9.92 -4.30 -1.65
CA VAL A 92 -11.39 -4.26 -1.50
C VAL A 92 -11.93 -5.68 -1.31
N GLU A 93 -11.50 -6.61 -2.15
CA GLU A 93 -11.95 -8.01 -2.06
C GLU A 93 -11.57 -8.62 -0.71
N ALA A 94 -10.34 -8.40 -0.26
CA ALA A 94 -9.89 -8.91 1.04
C ALA A 94 -10.72 -8.34 2.19
N GLY A 95 -11.07 -7.06 2.13
CA GLY A 95 -11.91 -6.41 3.14
C GLY A 95 -13.32 -6.99 3.16
N LEU A 96 -13.88 -7.25 1.99
CA LEU A 96 -15.20 -7.86 1.88
C LEU A 96 -15.20 -9.29 2.42
N LEU A 97 -14.16 -10.07 2.13
CA LEU A 97 -14.03 -11.43 2.67
C LEU A 97 -13.95 -11.42 4.20
N GLN A 98 -13.21 -10.49 4.78
CA GLN A 98 -13.15 -10.33 6.23
C GLN A 98 -14.51 -10.00 6.81
N ALA A 99 -15.26 -9.11 6.16
CA ALA A 99 -16.60 -8.73 6.59
C ALA A 99 -17.56 -9.95 6.55
N ILE A 100 -17.48 -10.74 5.49
CA ILE A 100 -18.28 -11.95 5.34
C ILE A 100 -17.98 -12.94 6.47
N GLN A 101 -16.70 -13.15 6.78
CA GLN A 101 -16.29 -14.06 7.85
C GLN A 101 -16.79 -13.59 9.21
N ALA A 102 -16.70 -12.27 9.47
CA ALA A 102 -17.23 -11.71 10.72
C ALA A 102 -18.75 -11.87 10.81
N ALA A 103 -19.45 -11.64 9.71
CA ALA A 103 -20.91 -11.82 9.65
C ALA A 103 -21.32 -13.25 9.94
N GLU A 104 -20.57 -14.24 9.41
CA GLU A 104 -20.81 -15.66 9.70
C GLU A 104 -20.67 -15.95 11.19
N ARG A 105 -19.63 -15.43 11.84
CA ARG A 105 -19.45 -15.60 13.28
C ARG A 105 -20.56 -14.95 14.09
N ALA A 106 -21.11 -13.85 13.60
CA ALA A 106 -22.22 -13.13 14.24
C ALA A 106 -23.60 -13.72 13.89
N ALA A 107 -23.65 -14.79 13.08
CA ALA A 107 -24.88 -15.35 12.54
C ALA A 107 -25.74 -14.30 11.82
N MET A 108 -25.08 -13.36 11.15
CA MET A 108 -25.72 -12.29 10.40
C MET A 108 -26.16 -12.80 9.03
N PRO A 109 -27.45 -12.70 8.64
CA PRO A 109 -27.88 -13.07 7.30
C PRO A 109 -27.28 -12.15 6.23
N ALA A 110 -27.15 -12.67 5.03
CA ALA A 110 -26.60 -11.90 3.90
C ALA A 110 -27.35 -10.58 3.67
N GLU A 111 -28.66 -10.60 3.81
CA GLU A 111 -29.49 -9.39 3.63
C GLU A 111 -29.15 -8.30 4.64
N GLU A 112 -28.89 -8.68 5.88
CA GLU A 112 -28.50 -7.73 6.92
C GLU A 112 -27.11 -7.14 6.63
N LEU A 113 -26.17 -7.99 6.19
CA LEU A 113 -24.83 -7.55 5.81
C LEU A 113 -24.90 -6.57 4.65
N MET A 114 -25.70 -6.87 3.62
CA MET A 114 -25.88 -5.98 2.48
C MET A 114 -26.48 -4.63 2.91
N GLY A 115 -27.44 -4.65 3.83
CA GLY A 115 -28.03 -3.44 4.38
C GLY A 115 -27.04 -2.59 5.14
N LEU A 116 -26.17 -3.23 5.93
CA LEU A 116 -25.11 -2.52 6.65
C LEU A 116 -24.12 -1.88 5.69
N LEU A 117 -23.73 -2.61 4.65
CA LEU A 117 -22.84 -2.07 3.61
C LEU A 117 -23.47 -0.84 2.95
N GLN A 118 -24.76 -0.90 2.62
CA GLN A 118 -25.46 0.21 2.01
C GLN A 118 -25.46 1.45 2.92
N LEU A 119 -25.71 1.26 4.21
CA LEU A 119 -25.67 2.36 5.18
C LEU A 119 -24.31 3.00 5.28
N LEU A 120 -23.24 2.20 5.28
CA LEU A 120 -21.87 2.72 5.34
C LEU A 120 -21.51 3.50 4.09
N LEU A 121 -21.93 3.03 2.91
CA LEU A 121 -21.71 3.75 1.66
C LEU A 121 -22.45 5.09 1.64
N GLU A 122 -23.66 5.14 2.13
CA GLU A 122 -24.45 6.36 2.21
C GLU A 122 -23.87 7.35 3.23
N GLY A 123 -23.35 6.84 4.34
CA GLY A 123 -22.67 7.66 5.35
C GLY A 123 -21.45 8.38 4.77
N ASP A 124 -20.65 7.69 3.97
CA ASP A 124 -19.49 8.30 3.32
C ASP A 124 -19.86 9.37 2.31
N ASN A 125 -21.06 9.29 1.72
CA ASN A 125 -21.53 10.26 0.74
C ASN A 125 -22.07 11.55 1.37
N HIS A 126 -22.19 11.63 2.68
CA HIS A 126 -22.71 12.79 3.38
C HIS A 126 -21.63 13.77 3.86
N ASP A 127 -20.38 13.44 3.64
CA ASP A 127 -19.25 14.29 4.07
C ASP A 127 -18.86 15.38 3.04
#